data_f705417e77fa00534abbf46777c75410
#
_entry.id   f705417e77fa00534abbf46777c75410
#
_cell.length_a   1.000
_cell.length_b   1.000
_cell.length_c   1.000
_cell.angle_alpha   90.00
_cell.angle_beta   90.00
_cell.angle_gamma   90.00
#
_symmetry.space_group_name_H-M   'P 1'
#
loop_
_entity.id
_entity.type
_entity.pdbx_description
1 polymer ?
#
loop_
_entity_poly.entity_id
_entity_poly.type
_entity_poly.pdbx_seq_one_letter_code
_entity_poly.pdbx_strand_id
1 'polypeptide(L)'
;MATRITRTITLLPFLLIAALANAQSGDSLRSLYDQNRFFDLRDAIKGQKAPPLYLGTVASAFNDTKRAEKYLDRVIRLEPASSDAYEAHGQLAYLYARLGRNREVVRQFDRMLAIKPNSPDVENTRPLFAGFSRYPDQSFGRKHSTRVSGCTVSKEELTIPVSIHGKALHWGLDTGANFSVIGEAEARMLGLPIGDEQVKFNDNNGGGVMVRTTVVDRLSIGEVEIRNVPFTVIPDSQPPFNDMQPGTRAILGFTFLSALKAISWTSDGVFEVGFNPDPNERKKANLWFDGLSPVTRVRFQDRDLDFVFDTGDGAGTQLWSRFSADYASLLKEHGTKSTRRVTQMGGSQQRDIVSLPELQLHVGGFDTVLKPAEVFSKPVGNDSRYGLLGMDLLTQARKVEVDFRSMTVQLLP
;
A
#
# COMPACT_ATOMS: atom_id res chain seq x y z
N MET A 1 -52.72 31.83 -55.98
CA MET A 1 -52.50 30.53 -55.35
C MET A 1 -51.13 30.54 -54.69
N ALA A 2 -51.07 30.69 -53.37
CA ALA A 2 -49.82 30.76 -52.60
C ALA A 2 -49.75 29.54 -51.69
N THR A 3 -48.78 28.69 -51.95
CA THR A 3 -48.53 27.45 -51.17
C THR A 3 -47.67 27.78 -49.96
N ARG A 4 -48.20 27.61 -48.76
CA ARG A 4 -47.49 27.74 -47.47
C ARG A 4 -46.65 26.46 -47.27
N ILE A 5 -45.32 26.62 -47.11
CA ILE A 5 -44.42 25.55 -46.67
C ILE A 5 -44.29 25.66 -45.14
N THR A 6 -44.80 24.66 -44.43
CA THR A 6 -44.66 24.51 -43.00
C THR A 6 -43.30 23.91 -42.68
N ARG A 7 -42.44 24.65 -41.98
CA ARG A 7 -41.17 24.14 -41.47
C ARG A 7 -41.42 23.45 -40.12
N THR A 8 -41.30 22.15 -40.08
CA THR A 8 -41.25 21.36 -38.82
C THR A 8 -39.82 21.37 -38.33
N ILE A 9 -39.58 21.99 -37.16
CA ILE A 9 -38.28 22.00 -36.48
C ILE A 9 -38.21 20.71 -35.64
N THR A 10 -37.36 19.79 -36.07
CA THR A 10 -37.08 18.55 -35.32
C THR A 10 -36.03 18.87 -34.23
N LEU A 11 -36.51 19.02 -32.99
CA LEU A 11 -35.69 19.18 -31.76
C LEU A 11 -35.50 17.83 -31.09
N LEU A 12 -34.75 16.87 -31.66
CA LEU A 12 -34.53 15.58 -31.05
C LEU A 12 -33.22 14.81 -31.39
N PRO A 13 -32.03 15.45 -31.38
CA PRO A 13 -30.84 14.65 -31.19
C PRO A 13 -29.97 15.05 -29.98
N PHE A 14 -30.18 16.25 -29.37
CA PHE A 14 -29.24 16.69 -28.33
C PHE A 14 -29.39 16.00 -26.94
N LEU A 15 -30.55 15.52 -26.58
CA LEU A 15 -30.77 14.82 -25.31
C LEU A 15 -30.26 13.38 -25.31
N LEU A 16 -30.28 12.69 -26.46
CA LEU A 16 -29.76 11.33 -26.59
C LEU A 16 -28.21 11.28 -26.56
N ILE A 17 -27.56 12.29 -27.15
CA ILE A 17 -26.07 12.38 -27.18
C ILE A 17 -25.53 12.68 -25.76
N ALA A 18 -26.20 13.53 -24.99
CA ALA A 18 -25.81 13.82 -23.62
C ALA A 18 -26.01 12.61 -22.67
N ALA A 19 -27.06 11.80 -22.89
CA ALA A 19 -27.29 10.58 -22.12
C ALA A 19 -26.27 9.47 -22.47
N LEU A 20 -25.91 9.33 -23.73
CA LEU A 20 -24.89 8.37 -24.20
C LEU A 20 -23.48 8.79 -23.76
N ALA A 21 -23.15 10.09 -23.78
CA ALA A 21 -21.88 10.59 -23.28
C ALA A 21 -21.73 10.39 -21.76
N ASN A 22 -22.80 10.55 -20.97
CA ASN A 22 -22.79 10.27 -19.54
C ASN A 22 -22.71 8.77 -19.22
N ALA A 23 -23.32 7.88 -20.01
CA ALA A 23 -23.20 6.44 -19.86
C ALA A 23 -21.78 5.98 -20.21
N GLN A 24 -21.19 6.48 -21.30
CA GLN A 24 -19.81 6.15 -21.69
C GLN A 24 -18.78 6.66 -20.68
N SER A 25 -19.00 7.84 -20.05
CA SER A 25 -18.11 8.34 -18.98
C SER A 25 -18.24 7.53 -17.69
N GLY A 26 -19.44 7.02 -17.36
CA GLY A 26 -19.69 6.18 -16.20
C GLY A 26 -18.99 4.83 -16.30
N ASP A 27 -19.11 4.16 -17.43
CA ASP A 27 -18.43 2.87 -17.69
C ASP A 27 -16.91 3.03 -17.67
N SER A 28 -16.39 4.13 -18.20
CA SER A 28 -14.96 4.43 -18.16
C SER A 28 -14.45 4.61 -16.71
N LEU A 29 -15.16 5.35 -15.86
CA LEU A 29 -14.78 5.55 -14.46
C LEU A 29 -14.86 4.23 -13.68
N ARG A 30 -15.89 3.41 -13.91
CA ARG A 30 -16.02 2.10 -13.29
C ARG A 30 -14.87 1.18 -13.72
N SER A 31 -14.52 1.14 -14.99
CA SER A 31 -13.40 0.35 -15.48
C SER A 31 -12.07 0.77 -14.84
N LEU A 32 -11.80 2.08 -14.71
CA LEU A 32 -10.60 2.58 -14.03
C LEU A 32 -10.59 2.20 -12.55
N TYR A 33 -11.75 2.26 -11.91
CA TYR A 33 -11.92 1.85 -10.53
C TYR A 33 -11.66 0.34 -10.33
N ASP A 34 -12.29 -0.53 -11.12
CA ASP A 34 -12.16 -1.97 -11.02
C ASP A 34 -10.73 -2.47 -11.33
N GLN A 35 -10.01 -1.73 -12.19
CA GLN A 35 -8.61 -1.99 -12.51
C GLN A 35 -7.63 -1.35 -11.50
N ASN A 36 -8.12 -0.69 -10.45
CA ASN A 36 -7.31 0.07 -9.47
C ASN A 36 -6.37 1.08 -10.13
N ARG A 37 -6.76 1.71 -11.23
CA ARG A 37 -5.98 2.73 -11.95
C ARG A 37 -6.24 4.10 -11.35
N PHE A 38 -5.84 4.32 -10.09
CA PHE A 38 -6.29 5.48 -9.33
C PHE A 38 -5.66 6.81 -9.74
N PHE A 39 -4.49 6.84 -10.35
CA PHE A 39 -4.01 8.06 -10.99
C PHE A 39 -4.89 8.47 -12.17
N ASP A 40 -5.26 7.52 -13.04
CA ASP A 40 -6.10 7.79 -14.19
C ASP A 40 -7.52 8.14 -13.76
N LEU A 41 -8.06 7.45 -12.75
CA LEU A 41 -9.36 7.76 -12.16
C LEU A 41 -9.36 9.18 -11.55
N ARG A 42 -8.30 9.56 -10.81
CA ARG A 42 -8.14 10.91 -10.27
C ARG A 42 -8.14 11.96 -11.35
N ASP A 43 -7.44 11.71 -12.47
CA ASP A 43 -7.37 12.65 -13.58
C ASP A 43 -8.69 12.69 -14.35
N ALA A 44 -9.38 11.57 -14.53
CA ALA A 44 -10.68 11.50 -15.21
C ALA A 44 -11.80 12.21 -14.44
N ILE A 45 -11.77 12.25 -13.09
CA ILE A 45 -12.80 12.95 -12.29
C ILE A 45 -12.55 14.45 -12.12
N LYS A 46 -11.38 14.96 -12.55
CA LYS A 46 -11.08 16.40 -12.47
C LYS A 46 -12.02 17.21 -13.33
N GLY A 47 -12.62 18.25 -12.75
CA GLY A 47 -13.44 19.20 -13.48
C GLY A 47 -14.80 18.68 -13.95
N GLN A 48 -15.20 17.46 -13.57
CA GLN A 48 -16.50 16.92 -13.89
C GLN A 48 -17.27 16.43 -12.65
N LYS A 49 -18.57 16.27 -12.77
CA LYS A 49 -19.42 15.68 -11.74
C LYS A 49 -19.19 14.16 -11.75
N ALA A 50 -18.62 13.63 -10.67
CA ALA A 50 -18.37 12.19 -10.51
C ALA A 50 -19.17 11.61 -9.35
N PRO A 51 -19.48 10.29 -9.37
CA PRO A 51 -20.12 9.59 -8.26
C PRO A 51 -19.34 9.76 -6.95
N PRO A 52 -20.03 9.91 -5.79
CA PRO A 52 -19.37 10.06 -4.51
C PRO A 52 -18.41 8.91 -4.16
N LEU A 53 -18.70 7.67 -4.59
CA LEU A 53 -17.83 6.51 -4.38
C LEU A 53 -16.43 6.78 -4.97
N TYR A 54 -16.34 7.19 -6.23
CA TYR A 54 -15.04 7.43 -6.88
C TYR A 54 -14.31 8.63 -6.28
N LEU A 55 -15.04 9.71 -5.93
CA LEU A 55 -14.45 10.86 -5.23
C LEU A 55 -13.88 10.48 -3.88
N GLY A 56 -14.58 9.63 -3.12
CA GLY A 56 -14.15 9.15 -1.82
C GLY A 56 -12.99 8.17 -1.89
N THR A 57 -13.03 7.23 -2.83
CA THR A 57 -11.95 6.26 -3.05
C THR A 57 -10.66 6.95 -3.50
N VAL A 58 -10.73 7.87 -4.46
CA VAL A 58 -9.56 8.65 -4.87
C VAL A 58 -9.02 9.47 -3.71
N ALA A 59 -9.88 10.11 -2.91
CA ALA A 59 -9.43 10.84 -1.73
C ALA A 59 -8.72 9.91 -0.71
N SER A 60 -9.25 8.71 -0.47
CA SER A 60 -8.62 7.70 0.38
C SER A 60 -7.27 7.23 -0.17
N ALA A 61 -7.21 6.92 -1.48
CA ALA A 61 -6.00 6.47 -2.15
C ALA A 61 -4.88 7.52 -2.12
N PHE A 62 -5.22 8.80 -2.17
CA PHE A 62 -4.26 9.92 -2.07
C PHE A 62 -4.21 10.57 -0.68
N ASN A 63 -4.61 9.83 0.36
CA ASN A 63 -4.48 10.19 1.78
C ASN A 63 -5.18 11.50 2.20
N ASP A 64 -6.19 11.95 1.47
CA ASP A 64 -7.06 13.07 1.85
C ASP A 64 -8.22 12.56 2.74
N THR A 65 -7.90 12.34 4.02
CA THR A 65 -8.81 11.75 5.01
C THR A 65 -10.15 12.47 5.07
N LYS A 66 -10.16 13.80 5.14
CA LYS A 66 -11.40 14.57 5.29
C LYS A 66 -12.34 14.44 4.10
N ARG A 67 -11.77 14.46 2.88
CA ARG A 67 -12.57 14.29 1.67
C ARG A 67 -13.02 12.85 1.51
N ALA A 68 -12.18 11.87 1.85
CA ALA A 68 -12.54 10.46 1.84
C ALA A 68 -13.74 10.19 2.75
N GLU A 69 -13.66 10.54 4.03
CA GLU A 69 -14.78 10.41 4.98
C GLU A 69 -16.05 11.10 4.46
N LYS A 70 -15.95 12.36 4.02
CA LYS A 70 -17.10 13.12 3.50
C LYS A 70 -17.84 12.42 2.36
N TYR A 71 -17.11 11.92 1.36
CA TYR A 71 -17.73 11.35 0.17
C TYR A 71 -18.19 9.91 0.39
N LEU A 72 -17.41 9.08 1.11
CA LEU A 72 -17.80 7.71 1.42
C LEU A 72 -18.99 7.65 2.38
N ASP A 73 -19.05 8.51 3.39
CA ASP A 73 -20.24 8.67 4.25
C ASP A 73 -21.46 9.10 3.44
N ARG A 74 -21.28 9.91 2.40
CA ARG A 74 -22.39 10.28 1.51
C ARG A 74 -22.92 9.07 0.75
N VAL A 75 -22.07 8.19 0.23
CA VAL A 75 -22.50 6.94 -0.42
C VAL A 75 -23.35 6.11 0.54
N ILE A 76 -22.83 5.86 1.74
CA ILE A 76 -23.49 5.05 2.78
C ILE A 76 -24.85 5.63 3.17
N ARG A 77 -24.98 6.98 3.30
CA ARG A 77 -26.25 7.59 3.65
C ARG A 77 -27.29 7.56 2.54
N LEU A 78 -26.87 7.58 1.28
CA LEU A 78 -27.80 7.55 0.14
C LEU A 78 -28.45 6.17 -0.04
N GLU A 79 -27.64 5.11 0.04
CA GLU A 79 -28.09 3.72 -0.19
C GLU A 79 -27.36 2.75 0.77
N PRO A 80 -27.78 2.67 2.06
CA PRO A 80 -27.02 1.99 3.11
C PRO A 80 -26.80 0.48 2.89
N ALA A 81 -27.63 -0.18 2.08
CA ALA A 81 -27.56 -1.62 1.82
C ALA A 81 -27.07 -1.94 0.40
N SER A 82 -26.55 -0.96 -0.34
CA SER A 82 -26.06 -1.16 -1.71
C SER A 82 -24.66 -1.78 -1.75
N SER A 83 -24.28 -2.30 -2.93
CA SER A 83 -22.90 -2.71 -3.20
C SER A 83 -21.91 -1.53 -3.06
N ASP A 84 -22.31 -0.32 -3.45
CA ASP A 84 -21.50 0.87 -3.32
C ASP A 84 -21.26 1.24 -1.84
N ALA A 85 -22.27 1.04 -0.97
CA ALA A 85 -22.11 1.21 0.47
C ALA A 85 -21.14 0.15 1.06
N TYR A 86 -21.22 -1.10 0.60
CA TYR A 86 -20.26 -2.13 0.99
C TYR A 86 -18.82 -1.73 0.61
N GLU A 87 -18.60 -1.29 -0.62
CA GLU A 87 -17.29 -0.79 -1.08
C GLU A 87 -16.85 0.45 -0.29
N ALA A 88 -17.75 1.39 0.00
CA ALA A 88 -17.46 2.57 0.79
C ALA A 88 -17.02 2.23 2.22
N HIS A 89 -17.68 1.27 2.88
CA HIS A 89 -17.26 0.74 4.18
C HIS A 89 -15.87 0.11 4.11
N GLY A 90 -15.55 -0.65 3.06
CA GLY A 90 -14.21 -1.22 2.83
C GLY A 90 -13.13 -0.13 2.70
N GLN A 91 -13.38 0.91 1.91
CA GLN A 91 -12.46 2.04 1.77
C GLN A 91 -12.25 2.80 3.09
N LEU A 92 -13.30 2.98 3.90
CA LEU A 92 -13.20 3.57 5.24
C LEU A 92 -12.42 2.66 6.20
N ALA A 93 -12.59 1.34 6.12
CA ALA A 93 -11.82 0.40 6.94
C ALA A 93 -10.31 0.51 6.65
N TYR A 94 -9.90 0.55 5.39
CA TYR A 94 -8.50 0.78 5.00
C TYR A 94 -7.98 2.13 5.48
N LEU A 95 -8.76 3.19 5.31
CA LEU A 95 -8.40 4.52 5.77
C LEU A 95 -8.15 4.54 7.29
N TYR A 96 -9.07 3.96 8.07
CA TYR A 96 -8.97 3.92 9.53
C TYR A 96 -7.84 3.00 10.01
N ALA A 97 -7.56 1.91 9.31
CA ALA A 97 -6.40 1.08 9.61
C ALA A 97 -5.07 1.85 9.47
N ARG A 98 -4.91 2.63 8.40
CA ARG A 98 -3.73 3.51 8.21
C ARG A 98 -3.61 4.61 9.26
N LEU A 99 -4.74 5.02 9.85
CA LEU A 99 -4.78 6.01 10.93
C LEU A 99 -4.63 5.39 12.33
N GLY A 100 -4.50 4.06 12.44
CA GLY A 100 -4.43 3.33 13.71
C GLY A 100 -5.75 3.37 14.52
N ARG A 101 -6.89 3.63 13.86
CA ARG A 101 -8.22 3.76 14.45
C ARG A 101 -8.97 2.43 14.41
N ASN A 102 -8.45 1.45 15.16
CA ASN A 102 -8.86 0.04 15.05
C ASN A 102 -10.33 -0.20 15.41
N ARG A 103 -10.91 0.58 16.34
CA ARG A 103 -12.34 0.48 16.68
C ARG A 103 -13.24 0.87 15.52
N GLU A 104 -12.84 1.88 14.75
CA GLU A 104 -13.54 2.29 13.53
C GLU A 104 -13.44 1.21 12.46
N VAL A 105 -12.29 0.55 12.30
CA VAL A 105 -12.13 -0.56 11.36
C VAL A 105 -13.13 -1.67 11.67
N VAL A 106 -13.22 -2.10 12.93
CA VAL A 106 -14.18 -3.15 13.34
C VAL A 106 -15.61 -2.72 13.03
N ARG A 107 -15.99 -1.47 13.31
CA ARG A 107 -17.32 -0.95 12.97
C ARG A 107 -17.62 -1.00 11.47
N GLN A 108 -16.63 -0.68 10.63
CA GLN A 108 -16.83 -0.76 9.18
C GLN A 108 -17.01 -2.21 8.74
N PHE A 109 -16.22 -3.14 9.25
CA PHE A 109 -16.38 -4.56 8.95
C PHE A 109 -17.73 -5.13 9.42
N ASP A 110 -18.24 -4.72 10.58
CA ASP A 110 -19.58 -5.09 11.06
C ASP A 110 -20.67 -4.60 10.10
N ARG A 111 -20.53 -3.40 9.53
CA ARG A 111 -21.44 -2.86 8.51
C ARG A 111 -21.33 -3.61 7.19
N MET A 112 -20.12 -3.97 6.76
CA MET A 112 -19.93 -4.80 5.56
C MET A 112 -20.61 -6.16 5.70
N LEU A 113 -20.45 -6.82 6.84
CA LEU A 113 -21.10 -8.12 7.11
C LEU A 113 -22.63 -8.00 7.22
N ALA A 114 -23.16 -6.87 7.67
CA ALA A 114 -24.61 -6.61 7.69
C ALA A 114 -25.17 -6.46 6.26
N ILE A 115 -24.40 -5.93 5.30
CA ILE A 115 -24.81 -5.79 3.89
C ILE A 115 -24.62 -7.13 3.15
N LYS A 116 -23.45 -7.75 3.33
CA LYS A 116 -23.08 -9.01 2.68
C LYS A 116 -22.57 -10.01 3.72
N PRO A 117 -23.45 -10.79 4.33
CA PRO A 117 -23.05 -11.92 5.16
C PRO A 117 -22.20 -12.91 4.33
N ASN A 118 -21.35 -13.69 4.98
CA ASN A 118 -20.44 -14.65 4.36
C ASN A 118 -19.45 -13.98 3.38
N SER A 119 -18.76 -12.96 3.86
CA SER A 119 -17.64 -12.30 3.16
C SER A 119 -16.32 -12.80 3.76
N PRO A 120 -15.67 -13.84 3.19
CA PRO A 120 -14.52 -14.51 3.81
C PRO A 120 -13.36 -13.58 4.14
N ASP A 121 -13.07 -12.60 3.27
CA ASP A 121 -11.99 -11.65 3.50
C ASP A 121 -12.25 -10.78 4.74
N VAL A 122 -13.50 -10.34 4.94
CA VAL A 122 -13.89 -9.54 6.10
C VAL A 122 -13.94 -10.42 7.35
N GLU A 123 -14.52 -11.62 7.27
CA GLU A 123 -14.61 -12.56 8.38
C GLU A 123 -13.22 -12.97 8.89
N ASN A 124 -12.26 -13.19 8.00
CA ASN A 124 -10.89 -13.56 8.34
C ASN A 124 -10.07 -12.38 8.91
N THR A 125 -10.34 -11.15 8.44
CA THR A 125 -9.55 -9.98 8.85
C THR A 125 -10.10 -9.29 10.10
N ARG A 126 -11.42 -9.30 10.28
CA ARG A 126 -12.10 -8.64 11.41
C ARG A 126 -11.58 -9.07 12.79
N PRO A 127 -11.33 -10.38 13.09
CA PRO A 127 -10.80 -10.80 14.38
C PRO A 127 -9.45 -10.17 14.73
N LEU A 128 -8.57 -9.95 13.75
CA LEU A 128 -7.29 -9.26 13.95
C LEU A 128 -7.52 -7.85 14.50
N PHE A 129 -8.37 -7.07 13.86
CA PHE A 129 -8.68 -5.72 14.32
C PHE A 129 -9.49 -5.70 15.61
N ALA A 130 -10.32 -6.71 15.87
CA ALA A 130 -11.00 -6.87 17.15
C ALA A 130 -9.99 -7.05 18.30
N GLY A 131 -8.91 -7.78 18.08
CA GLY A 131 -7.79 -7.89 19.02
C GLY A 131 -7.14 -6.53 19.31
N PHE A 132 -6.81 -5.77 18.28
CA PHE A 132 -6.22 -4.42 18.40
C PHE A 132 -7.18 -3.41 19.05
N SER A 133 -8.48 -3.49 18.77
CA SER A 133 -9.49 -2.55 19.27
C SER A 133 -9.72 -2.60 20.78
N ARG A 134 -9.21 -3.63 21.46
CA ARG A 134 -9.21 -3.74 22.95
C ARG A 134 -8.31 -2.68 23.59
N TYR A 135 -7.41 -2.09 22.84
CA TYR A 135 -6.48 -1.05 23.26
C TYR A 135 -6.92 0.33 22.75
N PRO A 136 -6.43 1.44 23.32
CA PRO A 136 -6.61 2.75 22.75
C PRO A 136 -5.99 2.83 21.33
N ASP A 137 -6.52 3.72 20.52
CA ASP A 137 -5.98 3.96 19.17
C ASP A 137 -4.53 4.43 19.22
N GLN A 138 -3.78 4.16 18.14
CA GLN A 138 -2.41 4.61 18.00
C GLN A 138 -2.34 6.14 18.06
N SER A 139 -1.37 6.67 18.78
CA SER A 139 -1.19 8.11 18.97
C SER A 139 0.28 8.50 19.06
N PHE A 140 0.56 9.79 18.89
CA PHE A 140 1.90 10.35 18.95
C PHE A 140 2.09 11.20 20.20
N GLY A 141 3.31 11.19 20.72
CA GLY A 141 3.75 12.14 21.74
C GLY A 141 3.84 13.58 21.20
N ARG A 142 4.54 14.45 21.92
CA ARG A 142 4.65 15.86 21.55
C ARG A 142 5.59 16.13 20.37
N LYS A 143 6.62 15.30 20.20
CA LYS A 143 7.58 15.41 19.09
C LYS A 143 7.07 14.64 17.89
N HIS A 144 7.15 15.24 16.72
CA HIS A 144 6.68 14.69 15.45
C HIS A 144 7.79 14.52 14.42
N SER A 145 9.00 14.95 14.76
CA SER A 145 10.18 14.81 13.91
C SER A 145 11.40 14.43 14.72
N THR A 146 12.25 13.60 14.14
CA THR A 146 13.54 13.21 14.71
C THR A 146 14.46 12.68 13.63
N ARG A 147 15.76 12.69 13.93
CA ARG A 147 16.80 12.10 13.09
C ARG A 147 17.61 11.14 13.94
N VAL A 148 17.78 9.90 13.46
CA VAL A 148 18.56 8.87 14.13
C VAL A 148 19.62 8.31 13.19
N SER A 149 20.76 7.92 13.75
CA SER A 149 21.86 7.28 13.03
C SER A 149 21.98 5.80 13.46
N GLY A 150 22.76 5.01 12.72
CA GLY A 150 22.96 3.60 13.02
C GLY A 150 21.90 2.70 12.38
N CYS A 151 21.26 3.17 11.32
CA CYS A 151 20.39 2.33 10.51
C CYS A 151 21.21 1.44 9.57
N THR A 152 20.75 0.21 9.34
CA THR A 152 21.29 -0.61 8.25
C THR A 152 20.50 -0.29 6.99
N VAL A 153 21.19 0.05 5.92
CA VAL A 153 20.61 0.30 4.60
C VAL A 153 21.39 -0.50 3.58
N SER A 154 20.83 -1.60 3.14
CA SER A 154 21.44 -2.49 2.15
C SER A 154 20.41 -2.90 1.09
N LYS A 155 20.82 -3.69 0.12
CA LYS A 155 19.91 -4.27 -0.88
C LYS A 155 18.96 -5.29 -0.27
N GLU A 156 19.36 -5.90 0.85
CA GLU A 156 18.61 -6.96 1.52
C GLU A 156 17.68 -6.44 2.62
N GLU A 157 18.03 -5.30 3.24
CA GLU A 157 17.27 -4.83 4.40
C GLU A 157 17.38 -3.32 4.65
N LEU A 158 16.32 -2.81 5.27
CA LEU A 158 16.30 -1.50 5.92
C LEU A 158 15.93 -1.70 7.39
N THR A 159 16.87 -1.47 8.32
CA THR A 159 16.58 -1.56 9.76
C THR A 159 16.90 -0.25 10.46
N ILE A 160 16.15 0.04 11.52
CA ILE A 160 16.30 1.27 12.29
C ILE A 160 16.43 1.00 13.79
N PRO A 161 17.15 1.86 14.54
CA PRO A 161 17.15 1.83 15.99
C PRO A 161 15.79 2.28 16.53
N VAL A 162 15.21 1.46 17.40
CA VAL A 162 13.99 1.76 18.16
C VAL A 162 14.21 1.52 19.65
N SER A 163 13.37 2.09 20.50
CA SER A 163 13.42 1.84 21.95
C SER A 163 12.04 1.47 22.48
N ILE A 164 11.98 0.40 23.27
CA ILE A 164 10.78 -0.08 23.97
C ILE A 164 11.13 -0.32 25.42
N HIS A 165 10.42 0.31 26.35
CA HIS A 165 10.65 0.21 27.80
C HIS A 165 12.13 0.44 28.18
N GLY A 166 12.82 1.35 27.48
CA GLY A 166 14.22 1.66 27.68
C GLY A 166 15.22 0.66 27.08
N LYS A 167 14.76 -0.41 26.46
CA LYS A 167 15.62 -1.35 25.71
C LYS A 167 15.84 -0.81 24.29
N ALA A 168 17.10 -0.68 23.88
CA ALA A 168 17.48 -0.36 22.51
C ALA A 168 17.43 -1.63 21.65
N LEU A 169 16.75 -1.53 20.50
CA LEU A 169 16.52 -2.62 19.54
C LEU A 169 16.76 -2.11 18.13
N HIS A 170 16.95 -3.04 17.17
CA HIS A 170 17.01 -2.74 15.75
C HIS A 170 15.95 -3.55 15.02
N TRP A 171 14.98 -2.86 14.39
CA TRP A 171 13.86 -3.51 13.74
C TRP A 171 13.77 -3.16 12.26
N GLY A 172 13.30 -4.13 11.47
CA GLY A 172 13.10 -3.96 10.04
C GLY A 172 12.00 -2.96 9.72
N LEU A 173 12.13 -2.29 8.58
CA LEU A 173 11.10 -1.47 7.95
C LEU A 173 10.61 -2.14 6.68
N ASP A 174 9.33 -2.41 6.61
CA ASP A 174 8.71 -3.11 5.49
C ASP A 174 7.41 -2.44 5.07
N THR A 175 7.47 -1.68 3.97
CA THR A 175 6.28 -1.04 3.40
C THR A 175 5.39 -2.02 2.64
N GLY A 176 5.89 -3.21 2.27
CA GLY A 176 5.13 -4.30 1.69
C GLY A 176 4.32 -5.10 2.72
N ALA A 177 4.72 -5.08 4.00
CA ALA A 177 3.94 -5.67 5.09
C ALA A 177 2.80 -4.73 5.51
N ASN A 178 1.56 -5.19 5.38
CA ASN A 178 0.37 -4.39 5.77
C ASN A 178 0.39 -3.97 7.24
N PHE A 179 0.84 -4.87 8.12
CA PHE A 179 0.89 -4.68 9.58
C PHE A 179 2.29 -4.90 10.10
N SER A 180 2.60 -4.26 11.22
CA SER A 180 3.81 -4.58 11.97
C SER A 180 3.71 -6.00 12.53
N VAL A 181 4.81 -6.74 12.49
CA VAL A 181 4.90 -8.11 12.97
C VAL A 181 6.03 -8.26 13.98
N ILE A 182 5.86 -9.19 14.94
CA ILE A 182 6.85 -9.48 15.97
C ILE A 182 6.89 -10.98 16.26
N GLY A 183 8.08 -11.54 16.45
CA GLY A 183 8.25 -12.91 16.90
C GLY A 183 7.73 -13.13 18.32
N GLU A 184 7.19 -14.31 18.59
CA GLU A 184 6.59 -14.62 19.90
C GLU A 184 7.62 -14.51 21.05
N ALA A 185 8.83 -15.00 20.86
CA ALA A 185 9.90 -14.90 21.85
C ALA A 185 10.31 -13.43 22.10
N GLU A 186 10.36 -12.61 21.05
CA GLU A 186 10.66 -11.18 21.15
C GLU A 186 9.55 -10.45 21.94
N ALA A 187 8.28 -10.72 21.65
CA ALA A 187 7.16 -10.14 22.38
C ALA A 187 7.19 -10.52 23.86
N ARG A 188 7.49 -11.79 24.19
CA ARG A 188 7.65 -12.26 25.59
C ARG A 188 8.85 -11.62 26.29
N MET A 189 10.00 -11.50 25.63
CA MET A 189 11.21 -10.85 26.15
C MET A 189 10.96 -9.37 26.51
N LEU A 190 10.08 -8.72 25.76
CA LEU A 190 9.68 -7.33 25.97
C LEU A 190 8.54 -7.20 27.01
N GLY A 191 7.99 -8.30 27.49
CA GLY A 191 6.87 -8.31 28.44
C GLY A 191 5.56 -7.80 27.83
N LEU A 192 5.38 -7.96 26.53
CA LEU A 192 4.18 -7.49 25.85
C LEU A 192 3.00 -8.43 26.12
N PRO A 193 1.77 -7.90 26.32
CA PRO A 193 0.58 -8.71 26.49
C PRO A 193 0.20 -9.36 25.13
N ILE A 194 0.28 -10.68 25.05
CA ILE A 194 -0.11 -11.43 23.86
C ILE A 194 -1.56 -11.90 24.01
N GLY A 195 -2.43 -11.54 23.06
CA GLY A 195 -3.82 -11.99 23.05
C GLY A 195 -3.94 -13.50 22.88
N ASP A 196 -4.97 -14.09 23.49
CA ASP A 196 -5.20 -15.55 23.42
C ASP A 196 -5.82 -15.99 22.10
N GLU A 197 -6.54 -15.09 21.45
CA GLU A 197 -7.24 -15.37 20.20
C GLU A 197 -6.27 -15.57 19.05
N GLN A 198 -6.40 -16.69 18.35
CA GLN A 198 -5.63 -17.00 17.16
C GLN A 198 -6.42 -16.64 15.91
N VAL A 199 -5.79 -15.93 15.00
CA VAL A 199 -6.35 -15.52 13.70
C VAL A 199 -5.54 -16.17 12.60
N LYS A 200 -6.21 -16.78 11.61
CA LYS A 200 -5.53 -17.31 10.43
C LYS A 200 -5.17 -16.16 9.51
N PHE A 201 -3.89 -15.96 9.32
CA PHE A 201 -3.36 -15.02 8.34
C PHE A 201 -3.00 -15.79 7.05
N ASN A 202 -3.68 -15.50 5.96
CA ASN A 202 -3.44 -16.16 4.69
C ASN A 202 -2.32 -15.43 3.93
N ASP A 203 -1.41 -16.21 3.34
CA ASP A 203 -0.45 -15.68 2.38
C ASP A 203 -1.02 -15.67 0.94
N ASN A 204 -0.29 -15.02 0.03
CA ASN A 204 -0.68 -14.93 -1.39
C ASN A 204 -0.57 -16.28 -2.14
N ASN A 205 -0.04 -17.32 -1.52
CA ASN A 205 0.18 -18.65 -2.10
C ASN A 205 -0.88 -19.68 -1.64
N GLY A 206 -1.89 -19.26 -0.85
CA GLY A 206 -2.93 -20.13 -0.29
C GLY A 206 -2.50 -20.90 0.97
N GLY A 207 -1.30 -20.63 1.49
CA GLY A 207 -0.86 -21.02 2.83
C GLY A 207 -1.48 -20.13 3.90
N GLY A 208 -1.18 -20.40 5.16
CA GLY A 208 -1.63 -19.55 6.25
C GLY A 208 -0.89 -19.85 7.54
N VAL A 209 -0.67 -18.81 8.32
CA VAL A 209 -0.04 -18.87 9.64
C VAL A 209 -1.07 -18.43 10.67
N MET A 210 -1.12 -19.15 11.79
CA MET A 210 -1.91 -18.73 12.95
C MET A 210 -1.13 -17.64 13.68
N VAL A 211 -1.71 -16.45 13.76
CA VAL A 211 -1.12 -15.29 14.43
C VAL A 211 -1.95 -14.88 15.62
N ARG A 212 -1.34 -14.21 16.58
CA ARG A 212 -2.00 -13.54 17.69
C ARG A 212 -1.78 -12.04 17.60
N THR A 213 -2.39 -11.28 18.47
CA THR A 213 -2.26 -9.82 18.52
C THR A 213 -1.54 -9.36 19.77
N THR A 214 -0.76 -8.29 19.64
CA THR A 214 -0.22 -7.54 20.78
C THR A 214 -0.21 -6.05 20.44
N VAL A 215 -0.06 -5.22 21.46
CA VAL A 215 0.10 -3.79 21.31
C VAL A 215 1.29 -3.34 22.14
N VAL A 216 2.23 -2.66 21.50
CA VAL A 216 3.34 -1.99 22.17
C VAL A 216 2.80 -0.66 22.70
N ASP A 217 2.73 -0.51 24.02
CA ASP A 217 2.17 0.66 24.69
C ASP A 217 2.98 1.94 24.38
N ARG A 218 4.32 1.77 24.24
CA ARG A 218 5.25 2.87 23.95
C ARG A 218 6.44 2.38 23.14
N LEU A 219 6.55 2.90 21.91
CA LEU A 219 7.69 2.73 21.00
C LEU A 219 8.29 4.10 20.72
N SER A 220 9.62 4.21 20.75
CA SER A 220 10.32 5.45 20.41
C SER A 220 11.29 5.24 19.25
N ILE A 221 11.31 6.20 18.31
CA ILE A 221 12.34 6.39 17.30
C ILE A 221 13.00 7.73 17.62
N GLY A 222 14.21 7.72 18.16
CA GLY A 222 14.84 8.92 18.70
C GLY A 222 13.92 9.66 19.67
N GLU A 223 13.57 10.93 19.35
CA GLU A 223 12.69 11.76 20.19
C GLU A 223 11.19 11.57 19.90
N VAL A 224 10.82 10.86 18.83
CA VAL A 224 9.43 10.62 18.47
C VAL A 224 8.92 9.41 19.23
N GLU A 225 7.92 9.62 20.11
CA GLU A 225 7.21 8.59 20.85
C GLU A 225 5.90 8.26 20.15
N ILE A 226 5.65 6.97 19.93
CA ILE A 226 4.42 6.44 19.37
C ILE A 226 3.80 5.49 20.40
N ARG A 227 2.52 5.66 20.68
CA ARG A 227 1.77 4.90 21.67
C ARG A 227 0.78 3.96 21.02
N ASN A 228 0.55 2.83 21.70
CA ASN A 228 -0.42 1.83 21.31
C ASN A 228 -0.21 1.33 19.86
N VAL A 229 1.02 0.92 19.55
CA VAL A 229 1.38 0.41 18.23
C VAL A 229 0.95 -1.05 18.10
N PRO A 230 0.04 -1.40 17.17
CA PRO A 230 -0.44 -2.77 17.01
C PRO A 230 0.58 -3.64 16.27
N PHE A 231 0.73 -4.87 16.72
CA PHE A 231 1.56 -5.91 16.11
C PHE A 231 0.82 -7.24 16.00
N THR A 232 1.03 -7.94 14.91
CA THR A 232 0.74 -9.37 14.84
C THR A 232 1.92 -10.15 15.40
N VAL A 233 1.60 -11.12 16.26
CA VAL A 233 2.59 -12.02 16.86
C VAL A 233 2.63 -13.31 16.05
N ILE A 234 3.80 -13.60 15.50
CA ILE A 234 4.04 -14.77 14.64
C ILE A 234 4.93 -15.76 15.39
N PRO A 235 4.69 -17.09 15.27
CA PRO A 235 5.59 -18.08 15.82
C PRO A 235 7.02 -17.93 15.27
N ASP A 236 8.04 -18.02 16.16
CA ASP A 236 9.45 -17.85 15.78
C ASP A 236 9.95 -18.89 14.76
N SER A 237 9.23 -20.00 14.59
CA SER A 237 9.53 -21.02 13.57
C SER A 237 9.11 -20.63 12.15
N GLN A 238 8.43 -19.53 11.98
CA GLN A 238 7.97 -19.03 10.68
C GLN A 238 8.95 -18.03 10.07
N PRO A 239 9.13 -18.04 8.73
CA PRO A 239 9.88 -16.97 8.05
C PRO A 239 9.24 -15.58 8.31
N PRO A 240 10.06 -14.52 8.44
CA PRO A 240 11.53 -14.52 8.41
C PRO A 240 12.17 -14.83 9.77
N PHE A 241 11.41 -14.97 10.85
CA PHE A 241 11.91 -14.99 12.22
C PHE A 241 12.71 -16.23 12.59
N ASN A 242 12.52 -17.37 11.86
CA ASN A 242 13.29 -18.59 12.06
C ASN A 242 14.81 -18.38 11.83
N ASP A 243 15.19 -17.42 10.99
CA ASP A 243 16.59 -17.14 10.64
C ASP A 243 17.11 -15.83 11.29
N MET A 244 16.25 -15.07 12.00
CA MET A 244 16.63 -13.81 12.64
C MET A 244 17.13 -14.02 14.09
N GLN A 245 18.04 -13.14 14.51
CA GLN A 245 18.58 -13.17 15.87
C GLN A 245 17.57 -12.61 16.89
N PRO A 246 17.59 -13.06 18.15
CA PRO A 246 16.86 -12.40 19.22
C PRO A 246 17.24 -10.92 19.34
N GLY A 247 16.25 -10.06 19.57
CA GLY A 247 16.42 -8.61 19.61
C GLY A 247 16.21 -7.91 18.25
N THR A 248 16.06 -8.69 17.15
CA THR A 248 15.79 -8.16 15.81
C THR A 248 14.51 -8.71 15.19
N ARG A 249 13.78 -9.56 15.91
CA ARG A 249 12.60 -10.31 15.40
C ARG A 249 11.33 -9.46 15.41
N ALA A 250 11.40 -8.26 14.84
CA ALA A 250 10.21 -7.47 14.55
C ALA A 250 10.40 -6.60 13.31
N ILE A 251 9.28 -6.34 12.65
CA ILE A 251 9.20 -5.57 11.41
C ILE A 251 8.09 -4.54 11.57
N LEU A 252 8.42 -3.29 11.31
CA LEU A 252 7.48 -2.17 11.29
C LEU A 252 6.81 -2.09 9.93
N GLY A 253 5.53 -2.38 9.86
CA GLY A 253 4.76 -2.47 8.64
C GLY A 253 4.15 -1.13 8.20
N PHE A 254 3.47 -1.17 7.05
CA PHE A 254 2.97 0.00 6.36
C PHE A 254 1.97 0.84 7.19
N THR A 255 1.05 0.22 7.93
CA THR A 255 0.09 0.96 8.77
C THR A 255 0.79 1.82 9.82
N PHE A 256 1.90 1.33 10.39
CA PHE A 256 2.75 2.11 11.29
C PHE A 256 3.49 3.21 10.53
N LEU A 257 4.14 2.87 9.40
CA LEU A 257 4.98 3.80 8.64
C LEU A 257 4.18 4.96 8.05
N SER A 258 2.98 4.70 7.53
CA SER A 258 2.10 5.75 6.98
C SER A 258 1.66 6.77 8.04
N ALA A 259 1.52 6.34 9.29
CA ALA A 259 1.18 7.22 10.40
C ALA A 259 2.30 8.20 10.77
N LEU A 260 3.57 7.91 10.43
CA LEU A 260 4.71 8.81 10.61
C LEU A 260 4.67 10.03 9.68
N LYS A 261 3.78 10.05 8.70
CA LYS A 261 3.52 11.11 7.71
C LYS A 261 4.64 11.34 6.70
N ALA A 262 5.90 11.32 7.10
CA ALA A 262 7.06 11.44 6.22
C ALA A 262 8.24 10.71 6.84
N ILE A 263 8.94 9.93 6.02
CA ILE A 263 10.15 9.21 6.41
C ILE A 263 11.22 9.39 5.32
N SER A 264 12.47 9.46 5.71
CA SER A 264 13.58 9.39 4.77
C SER A 264 14.73 8.59 5.36
N TRP A 265 15.57 8.05 4.48
CA TRP A 265 16.81 7.40 4.87
C TRP A 265 17.90 7.70 3.88
N THR A 266 19.15 7.62 4.34
CA THR A 266 20.34 7.84 3.53
C THR A 266 21.20 6.59 3.49
N SER A 267 21.98 6.42 2.43
CA SER A 267 22.90 5.29 2.25
C SER A 267 23.97 5.18 3.34
N ASP A 268 24.25 6.26 4.08
CA ASP A 268 25.17 6.28 5.22
C ASP A 268 24.49 5.98 6.58
N GLY A 269 23.26 5.47 6.55
CA GLY A 269 22.59 4.92 7.74
C GLY A 269 21.93 5.96 8.65
N VAL A 270 21.41 7.04 8.10
CA VAL A 270 20.59 8.02 8.82
C VAL A 270 19.13 7.84 8.43
N PHE A 271 18.24 7.75 9.42
CA PHE A 271 16.79 7.73 9.25
C PHE A 271 16.14 8.96 9.86
N GLU A 272 15.16 9.51 9.18
CA GLU A 272 14.48 10.73 9.58
C GLU A 272 12.97 10.54 9.55
N VAL A 273 12.29 10.94 10.63
CA VAL A 273 10.82 10.94 10.76
C VAL A 273 10.34 12.38 10.70
N GLY A 274 9.25 12.62 10.00
CA GLY A 274 8.55 13.91 10.02
C GLY A 274 9.35 15.07 9.41
N PHE A 275 10.24 14.77 8.46
CA PHE A 275 10.95 15.82 7.73
C PHE A 275 9.98 16.78 7.02
N ASN A 276 10.37 18.02 6.83
CA ASN A 276 9.62 18.98 6.04
C ASN A 276 10.23 19.04 4.65
N PRO A 277 9.48 18.69 3.59
CA PRO A 277 9.94 18.86 2.22
C PRO A 277 10.15 20.35 1.91
N ASP A 278 11.03 20.65 0.97
CA ASP A 278 11.24 22.03 0.51
C ASP A 278 9.91 22.60 -0.02
N PRO A 279 9.39 23.71 0.57
CA PRO A 279 8.12 24.30 0.14
C PRO A 279 8.17 24.83 -1.31
N ASN A 280 9.37 25.08 -1.85
CA ASN A 280 9.57 25.54 -3.22
C ASN A 280 9.52 24.40 -4.25
N GLU A 281 9.68 23.16 -3.81
CA GLU A 281 9.59 21.98 -4.65
C GLU A 281 8.14 21.44 -4.67
N ARG A 282 7.31 21.99 -5.55
CA ARG A 282 5.97 21.40 -5.84
C ARG A 282 6.13 20.12 -6.65
N LYS A 283 6.26 19.01 -5.96
CA LYS A 283 6.41 17.69 -6.59
C LYS A 283 5.03 17.14 -6.97
N LYS A 284 4.93 16.57 -8.16
CA LYS A 284 3.72 15.87 -8.59
C LYS A 284 3.64 14.54 -7.83
N ALA A 285 2.49 14.25 -7.22
CA ALA A 285 2.26 12.98 -6.55
C ALA A 285 2.56 11.80 -7.49
N ASN A 286 3.38 10.87 -7.03
CA ASN A 286 3.73 9.62 -7.70
C ASN A 286 3.51 8.40 -6.80
N LEU A 287 2.88 8.60 -5.65
CA LEU A 287 2.50 7.58 -4.67
C LEU A 287 0.98 7.58 -4.48
N TRP A 288 0.39 6.42 -4.22
CA TRP A 288 -0.99 6.26 -3.80
C TRP A 288 -1.15 4.96 -3.00
N PHE A 289 -2.29 4.77 -2.32
CA PHE A 289 -2.54 3.61 -1.49
C PHE A 289 -3.59 2.70 -2.12
N ASP A 290 -3.21 1.43 -2.35
CA ASP A 290 -4.12 0.35 -2.67
C ASP A 290 -4.48 -0.38 -1.37
N GLY A 291 -5.54 0.06 -0.73
CA GLY A 291 -5.88 -0.41 0.62
C GLY A 291 -4.76 -0.14 1.63
N LEU A 292 -4.03 -1.16 2.01
CA LEU A 292 -2.88 -1.12 2.92
C LEU A 292 -1.53 -1.35 2.21
N SER A 293 -1.48 -1.18 0.90
CA SER A 293 -0.23 -1.30 0.14
C SER A 293 0.10 0.03 -0.53
N PRO A 294 1.29 0.58 -0.34
CA PRO A 294 1.75 1.77 -1.07
C PRO A 294 2.14 1.37 -2.49
N VAL A 295 1.69 2.15 -3.45
CA VAL A 295 1.98 1.96 -4.87
C VAL A 295 2.62 3.20 -5.42
N THR A 296 3.80 3.07 -6.01
CA THR A 296 4.53 4.17 -6.62
C THR A 296 4.55 4.07 -8.14
N ARG A 297 4.58 5.21 -8.79
CA ARG A 297 4.68 5.32 -10.24
C ARG A 297 6.15 5.36 -10.66
N VAL A 298 6.51 4.44 -11.54
CA VAL A 298 7.84 4.28 -12.13
C VAL A 298 7.72 4.54 -13.63
N ARG A 299 8.64 5.28 -14.21
CA ARG A 299 8.68 5.47 -15.66
C ARG A 299 9.61 4.46 -16.32
N PHE A 300 9.08 3.77 -17.30
CA PHE A 300 9.84 2.91 -18.21
C PHE A 300 9.58 3.35 -19.66
N GLN A 301 10.62 3.75 -20.36
CA GLN A 301 10.52 4.40 -21.68
C GLN A 301 9.61 5.65 -21.58
N ASP A 302 8.56 5.72 -22.37
CA ASP A 302 7.58 6.81 -22.41
C ASP A 302 6.32 6.56 -21.54
N ARG A 303 6.26 5.42 -20.81
CA ARG A 303 5.08 5.00 -20.03
C ARG A 303 5.32 5.08 -18.53
N ASP A 304 4.28 5.50 -17.81
CA ASP A 304 4.21 5.42 -16.36
C ASP A 304 3.60 4.05 -15.96
N LEU A 305 4.31 3.30 -15.13
CA LEU A 305 3.95 1.97 -14.65
C LEU A 305 3.78 2.01 -13.12
N ASP A 306 2.75 1.36 -12.60
CA ASP A 306 2.47 1.32 -11.16
C ASP A 306 3.12 0.08 -10.53
N PHE A 307 3.96 0.30 -9.50
CA PHE A 307 4.69 -0.72 -8.73
C PHE A 307 4.29 -0.67 -7.26
N VAL A 308 4.15 -1.81 -6.62
CA VAL A 308 4.12 -1.88 -5.15
C VAL A 308 5.46 -1.35 -4.63
N PHE A 309 5.43 -0.45 -3.66
CA PHE A 309 6.63 0.10 -3.03
C PHE A 309 6.95 -0.72 -1.79
N ASP A 310 8.02 -1.50 -1.82
CA ASP A 310 8.32 -2.53 -0.83
C ASP A 310 9.77 -2.46 -0.34
N THR A 311 9.95 -1.92 0.87
CA THR A 311 11.26 -1.85 1.52
C THR A 311 11.64 -3.13 2.25
N GLY A 312 10.74 -4.12 2.33
CA GLY A 312 10.98 -5.42 2.96
C GLY A 312 11.40 -6.52 1.97
N ASP A 313 11.33 -6.29 0.65
CA ASP A 313 11.78 -7.30 -0.32
C ASP A 313 13.29 -7.24 -0.54
N GLY A 314 14.02 -7.97 0.32
CA GLY A 314 15.46 -8.21 0.17
C GLY A 314 15.83 -9.09 -1.02
N ALA A 315 14.86 -9.74 -1.68
CA ALA A 315 15.07 -10.48 -2.89
C ALA A 315 15.17 -9.58 -4.14
N GLY A 316 14.87 -8.29 -3.98
CA GLY A 316 15.00 -7.26 -5.00
C GLY A 316 13.74 -7.05 -5.85
N THR A 317 13.79 -6.04 -6.68
CA THR A 317 12.70 -5.61 -7.58
C THR A 317 12.24 -6.74 -8.49
N GLN A 318 10.94 -6.89 -8.61
CA GLN A 318 10.28 -7.93 -9.39
C GLN A 318 9.38 -7.31 -10.45
N LEU A 319 9.42 -7.83 -11.66
CA LEU A 319 8.49 -7.47 -12.73
C LEU A 319 7.45 -8.59 -12.87
N TRP A 320 6.15 -8.24 -12.90
CA TRP A 320 5.08 -9.23 -12.86
C TRP A 320 4.52 -9.54 -14.25
N SER A 321 3.56 -10.47 -14.33
CA SER A 321 3.04 -10.97 -15.61
C SER A 321 2.40 -9.88 -16.48
N ARG A 322 1.91 -8.78 -15.90
CA ARG A 322 1.46 -7.61 -16.66
C ARG A 322 2.59 -6.97 -17.47
N PHE A 323 3.79 -6.85 -16.87
CA PHE A 323 4.96 -6.40 -17.62
C PHE A 323 5.30 -7.37 -18.74
N SER A 324 5.25 -8.69 -18.45
CA SER A 324 5.47 -9.73 -19.45
C SER A 324 4.50 -9.63 -20.63
N ALA A 325 3.23 -9.35 -20.37
CA ALA A 325 2.21 -9.21 -21.42
C ALA A 325 2.41 -7.94 -22.26
N ASP A 326 2.63 -6.78 -21.63
CA ASP A 326 2.75 -5.50 -22.33
C ASP A 326 4.08 -5.36 -23.10
N TYR A 327 5.14 -6.05 -22.66
CA TYR A 327 6.50 -6.00 -23.25
C TYR A 327 6.98 -7.34 -23.79
N ALA A 328 6.04 -8.16 -24.30
CA ALA A 328 6.34 -9.51 -24.80
C ALA A 328 7.41 -9.52 -25.93
N SER A 329 7.44 -8.52 -26.80
CA SER A 329 8.44 -8.39 -27.87
C SER A 329 9.85 -8.18 -27.31
N LEU A 330 10.00 -7.30 -26.30
CA LEU A 330 11.27 -7.07 -25.60
C LEU A 330 11.80 -8.37 -24.95
N LEU A 331 10.90 -9.11 -24.26
CA LEU A 331 11.26 -10.35 -23.61
C LEU A 331 11.62 -11.47 -24.60
N LYS A 332 10.96 -11.50 -25.76
CA LYS A 332 11.26 -12.48 -26.83
C LYS A 332 12.63 -12.20 -27.47
N GLU A 333 12.99 -10.94 -27.65
CA GLU A 333 14.23 -10.54 -28.34
C GLU A 333 15.45 -10.63 -27.41
N HIS A 334 15.33 -10.23 -26.14
CA HIS A 334 16.47 -10.07 -25.25
C HIS A 334 16.41 -10.94 -23.99
N GLY A 335 15.32 -11.68 -23.76
CA GLY A 335 15.10 -12.42 -22.54
C GLY A 335 15.66 -13.86 -22.58
N THR A 336 16.17 -14.28 -21.43
CA THR A 336 16.59 -15.67 -21.19
C THR A 336 15.66 -16.33 -20.18
N LYS A 337 15.09 -17.49 -20.52
CA LYS A 337 14.22 -18.25 -19.62
C LYS A 337 15.01 -18.84 -18.47
N SER A 338 14.50 -18.73 -17.26
CA SER A 338 15.08 -19.24 -16.03
C SER A 338 13.99 -19.54 -14.99
N THR A 339 14.40 -19.94 -13.79
CA THR A 339 13.51 -20.11 -12.65
C THR A 339 14.05 -19.36 -11.43
N ARG A 340 13.15 -18.82 -10.60
CA ARG A 340 13.48 -18.16 -9.34
C ARG A 340 12.73 -18.82 -8.19
N ARG A 341 13.42 -18.98 -7.06
CA ARG A 341 12.76 -19.37 -5.79
C ARG A 341 12.24 -18.11 -5.11
N VAL A 342 10.93 -18.10 -4.83
CA VAL A 342 10.25 -17.03 -4.09
C VAL A 342 9.88 -17.57 -2.73
N THR A 343 10.35 -16.92 -1.66
CA THR A 343 10.03 -17.26 -0.27
C THR A 343 9.12 -16.19 0.30
N GLN A 344 8.02 -16.61 0.90
CA GLN A 344 7.06 -15.75 1.59
C GLN A 344 6.69 -16.38 2.94
N MET A 345 5.97 -15.64 3.79
CA MET A 345 5.35 -16.23 4.97
C MET A 345 4.45 -17.41 4.52
N GLY A 346 4.71 -18.62 5.05
CA GLY A 346 3.99 -19.83 4.63
C GLY A 346 4.77 -20.75 3.69
N GLY A 347 5.94 -20.35 3.14
CA GLY A 347 6.80 -21.27 2.39
C GLY A 347 7.52 -20.69 1.17
N SER A 348 8.15 -21.58 0.42
CA SER A 348 8.91 -21.24 -0.79
C SER A 348 8.35 -21.97 -2.01
N GLN A 349 8.32 -21.29 -3.15
CA GLN A 349 7.89 -21.84 -4.45
C GLN A 349 8.91 -21.51 -5.54
N GLN A 350 9.08 -22.45 -6.49
CA GLN A 350 9.84 -22.19 -7.72
C GLN A 350 8.91 -21.59 -8.76
N ARG A 351 9.34 -20.51 -9.40
CA ARG A 351 8.54 -19.81 -10.42
C ARG A 351 9.33 -19.58 -11.70
N ASP A 352 8.66 -19.72 -12.84
CA ASP A 352 9.22 -19.42 -14.16
C ASP A 352 9.40 -17.93 -14.34
N ILE A 353 10.59 -17.51 -14.76
CA ILE A 353 10.92 -16.13 -15.07
C ILE A 353 11.57 -16.01 -16.45
N VAL A 354 11.54 -14.81 -16.99
CA VAL A 354 12.40 -14.37 -18.10
C VAL A 354 13.34 -13.31 -17.56
N SER A 355 14.63 -13.54 -17.65
CA SER A 355 15.67 -12.61 -17.21
C SER A 355 16.16 -11.77 -18.37
N LEU A 356 16.10 -10.45 -18.23
CA LEU A 356 16.76 -9.48 -19.11
C LEU A 356 18.11 -9.09 -18.51
N PRO A 357 19.16 -8.82 -19.32
CA PRO A 357 20.48 -8.42 -18.80
C PRO A 357 20.40 -7.17 -17.92
N GLU A 358 19.63 -6.18 -18.35
CA GLU A 358 19.38 -4.95 -17.60
C GLU A 358 18.11 -4.26 -18.06
N LEU A 359 17.54 -3.41 -17.19
CA LEU A 359 16.41 -2.55 -17.48
C LEU A 359 16.60 -1.20 -16.78
N GLN A 360 16.51 -0.11 -17.55
CA GLN A 360 16.57 1.24 -16.99
C GLN A 360 15.16 1.68 -16.56
N LEU A 361 15.04 2.17 -15.33
CA LEU A 361 13.80 2.66 -14.75
C LEU A 361 14.04 4.05 -14.14
N HIS A 362 13.09 4.96 -14.35
CA HIS A 362 13.12 6.27 -13.70
C HIS A 362 12.17 6.28 -12.50
N VAL A 363 12.72 6.40 -11.31
CA VAL A 363 11.99 6.29 -10.02
C VAL A 363 12.17 7.57 -9.22
N GLY A 364 11.07 8.27 -8.92
CA GLY A 364 11.11 9.42 -8.00
C GLY A 364 12.09 10.52 -8.38
N GLY A 365 12.31 10.76 -9.68
CA GLY A 365 13.24 11.78 -10.16
C GLY A 365 14.67 11.30 -10.41
N PHE A 366 14.94 9.99 -10.27
CA PHE A 366 16.29 9.40 -10.35
C PHE A 366 16.30 8.21 -11.32
N ASP A 367 17.34 8.11 -12.15
CA ASP A 367 17.53 6.98 -13.06
C ASP A 367 18.19 5.81 -12.33
N THR A 368 17.53 4.66 -12.36
CA THR A 368 17.98 3.42 -11.73
C THR A 368 18.16 2.32 -12.78
N VAL A 369 19.00 1.34 -12.47
CA VAL A 369 19.25 0.18 -13.33
C VAL A 369 18.96 -1.11 -12.57
N LEU A 370 17.98 -1.87 -13.05
CA LEU A 370 17.70 -3.22 -12.57
C LEU A 370 18.55 -4.22 -13.32
N LYS A 371 19.42 -4.97 -12.61
CA LYS A 371 20.42 -5.86 -13.24
C LYS A 371 20.70 -7.10 -12.38
N PRO A 372 20.28 -8.31 -12.84
CA PRO A 372 19.38 -8.56 -13.96
C PRO A 372 17.95 -8.11 -13.68
N ALA A 373 17.15 -7.89 -14.73
CA ALA A 373 15.72 -7.64 -14.57
C ALA A 373 14.96 -8.96 -14.74
N GLU A 374 14.30 -9.41 -13.67
CA GLU A 374 13.57 -10.67 -13.63
C GLU A 374 12.07 -10.45 -13.77
N VAL A 375 11.48 -11.07 -14.79
CA VAL A 375 10.08 -10.91 -15.18
C VAL A 375 9.35 -12.24 -14.99
N PHE A 376 8.33 -12.25 -14.14
CA PHE A 376 7.48 -13.43 -13.95
C PHE A 376 6.58 -13.66 -15.16
N SER A 377 6.55 -14.89 -15.65
CA SER A 377 5.75 -15.27 -16.83
C SER A 377 4.28 -15.54 -16.48
N LYS A 378 3.99 -15.80 -15.21
CA LYS A 378 2.64 -16.12 -14.70
C LYS A 378 2.27 -15.17 -13.57
N PRO A 379 0.96 -14.92 -13.34
CA PRO A 379 0.50 -14.07 -12.26
C PRO A 379 1.09 -14.42 -10.89
N VAL A 380 1.44 -13.37 -10.11
CA VAL A 380 1.87 -13.47 -8.72
C VAL A 380 0.85 -12.67 -7.91
N GLY A 381 -0.15 -13.35 -7.35
CA GLY A 381 -1.21 -12.67 -6.61
C GLY A 381 -2.10 -11.78 -7.50
N ASN A 382 -2.46 -10.60 -7.02
CA ASN A 382 -3.24 -9.61 -7.79
C ASN A 382 -2.34 -8.85 -8.78
N ASP A 383 -2.38 -9.27 -10.03
CA ASP A 383 -1.49 -8.80 -11.10
C ASP A 383 -1.93 -7.49 -11.77
N SER A 384 -2.64 -6.65 -11.04
CA SER A 384 -3.04 -5.31 -11.52
C SER A 384 -1.86 -4.32 -11.63
N ARG A 385 -0.70 -4.69 -11.06
CA ARG A 385 0.54 -3.89 -11.06
C ARG A 385 1.57 -4.46 -12.04
N TYR A 386 2.57 -3.63 -12.37
CA TYR A 386 3.68 -4.06 -13.23
C TYR A 386 4.78 -4.80 -12.46
N GLY A 387 4.82 -4.64 -11.15
CA GLY A 387 5.80 -5.28 -10.32
C GLY A 387 5.85 -4.74 -8.89
N LEU A 388 6.95 -5.05 -8.24
CA LEU A 388 7.31 -4.63 -6.90
C LEU A 388 8.67 -3.94 -6.97
N LEU A 389 8.80 -2.76 -6.38
CA LEU A 389 10.01 -1.96 -6.29
C LEU A 389 10.71 -2.25 -4.96
N GLY A 390 11.84 -2.95 -5.02
CA GLY A 390 12.60 -3.39 -3.85
C GLY A 390 13.79 -2.51 -3.50
N MET A 391 14.52 -2.90 -2.47
CA MET A 391 15.67 -2.17 -1.93
C MET A 391 16.86 -2.10 -2.92
N ASP A 392 16.99 -3.03 -3.85
CA ASP A 392 18.05 -3.05 -4.86
C ASP A 392 18.06 -1.82 -5.78
N LEU A 393 16.88 -1.24 -6.06
CA LEU A 393 16.78 0.04 -6.77
C LEU A 393 16.86 1.24 -5.83
N LEU A 394 16.25 1.16 -4.64
CA LEU A 394 16.23 2.26 -3.67
C LEU A 394 17.62 2.61 -3.17
N THR A 395 18.51 1.62 -3.01
CA THR A 395 19.90 1.82 -2.55
C THR A 395 20.85 2.38 -3.62
N GLN A 396 20.40 2.56 -4.85
CA GLN A 396 21.19 3.25 -5.88
C GLN A 396 21.21 4.77 -5.67
N ALA A 397 20.26 5.31 -4.92
CA ALA A 397 20.24 6.71 -4.53
C ALA A 397 20.95 6.92 -3.19
N ARG A 398 21.49 8.13 -2.99
CA ARG A 398 22.09 8.51 -1.71
C ARG A 398 21.04 8.71 -0.63
N LYS A 399 19.87 9.25 -0.98
CA LYS A 399 18.75 9.46 -0.07
C LYS A 399 17.43 9.06 -0.72
N VAL A 400 16.57 8.45 0.06
CA VAL A 400 15.17 8.19 -0.31
C VAL A 400 14.26 8.99 0.61
N GLU A 401 13.28 9.68 0.05
CA GLU A 401 12.25 10.42 0.78
C GLU A 401 10.87 9.88 0.42
N VAL A 402 10.06 9.58 1.42
CA VAL A 402 8.66 9.17 1.27
C VAL A 402 7.78 10.13 2.08
N ASP A 403 6.99 10.95 1.40
CA ASP A 403 6.05 11.87 2.05
C ASP A 403 4.61 11.44 1.78
N PHE A 404 3.98 10.85 2.77
CA PHE A 404 2.58 10.39 2.73
C PHE A 404 1.56 11.55 2.78
N ARG A 405 1.98 12.80 3.04
CA ARG A 405 1.11 13.99 3.00
C ARG A 405 0.97 14.52 1.57
N SER A 406 2.08 14.59 0.85
CA SER A 406 2.12 15.00 -0.56
C SER A 406 1.99 13.83 -1.54
N MET A 407 2.02 12.59 -1.02
CA MET A 407 1.98 11.35 -1.79
C MET A 407 3.11 11.28 -2.82
N THR A 408 4.35 11.42 -2.31
CA THR A 408 5.56 11.42 -3.14
C THR A 408 6.61 10.46 -2.62
N VAL A 409 7.25 9.74 -3.53
CA VAL A 409 8.52 9.03 -3.34
C VAL A 409 9.58 9.73 -4.16
N GLN A 410 10.75 9.94 -3.58
CA GLN A 410 11.87 10.57 -4.26
C GLN A 410 13.17 9.85 -3.95
N LEU A 411 13.96 9.70 -4.99
CA LEU A 411 15.33 9.23 -4.94
C LEU A 411 16.23 10.40 -5.28
N LEU A 412 17.16 10.71 -4.37
CA LEU A 412 18.08 11.84 -4.48
C LEU A 412 19.51 11.32 -4.61
N PRO A 413 20.33 11.93 -5.50
CA PRO A 413 21.70 11.51 -5.77
C PRO A 413 22.66 11.69 -4.59
#